data_20cce354801ee06f666e3b009aeab9d2
#
_entry.id   20cce354801ee06f666e3b009aeab9d2
#
_cell.length_a   1.000
_cell.length_b   1.000
_cell.length_c   1.000
_cell.angle_alpha   90.00
_cell.angle_beta   90.00
_cell.angle_gamma   90.00
#
_symmetry.space_group_name_H-M   'P 1'
#
loop_
_entity.id
_entity.type
_entity.pdbx_description
1 polymer ?
#
loop_
_entity_poly.entity_id
_entity_poly.type
_entity_poly.pdbx_seq_one_letter_code
_entity_poly.pdbx_strand_id
1 'polypeptide(L)'
;MRDLIVDLFAGPGGWGHALHVLGVRDVGLEWDEWACKTRAAVGQTTIRTDVALYPVRPFVGRTRGLIASPPCQAWSMAGKRLGLVDQPLVHQAVADLAVGRDTRPQLLAACQDPRSLLAAEPMRYLHALHTAGEPEWVLMEEVPDVAPLWKQYAAVLRTWGFSTWSGILNAADYGVPQTRRRAILIASRTRRAAPPEPTHAKLGEQESLFGPGRQRWVSMAEALGWGRTDGPVPTVCAGGGPGGGPEPFPSGSRKTLSDARDRGAWQSPPPRMEPSRSSKASSPCRCREGARPSPRCTAGPDWVLRSNSQANAAVRPVTEPAATLFFGNRANECIWTTRSTTTLGSAAAAPAIRITAEEAGILQTFPASYPWQGTKGQRFSQIGNAVPPLLAGHLIAPHVERTLNRDDFVLAA
;
A
#
# COMPACT_ATOMS: atom_id res chain seq x y z
N MET A 1 -9.23 0.59 -32.11
CA MET A 1 -7.95 0.60 -31.37
C MET A 1 -8.16 -0.14 -30.05
N ARG A 2 -7.25 -1.01 -29.67
CA ARG A 2 -7.25 -1.70 -28.35
C ARG A 2 -6.53 -0.80 -27.38
N ASP A 3 -7.26 -0.08 -26.57
CA ASP A 3 -6.72 0.92 -25.63
C ASP A 3 -7.25 0.75 -24.20
N LEU A 4 -8.21 -0.17 -24.01
CA LEU A 4 -8.84 -0.41 -22.73
C LEU A 4 -7.89 -1.15 -21.79
N ILE A 5 -7.73 -0.65 -20.58
CA ILE A 5 -7.12 -1.37 -19.47
C ILE A 5 -8.24 -1.77 -18.51
N VAL A 6 -8.32 -3.05 -18.20
CA VAL A 6 -9.31 -3.62 -17.27
C VAL A 6 -8.59 -3.94 -15.96
N ASP A 7 -9.11 -3.39 -14.85
CA ASP A 7 -8.60 -3.59 -13.50
C ASP A 7 -9.62 -4.41 -12.68
N LEU A 8 -9.31 -5.68 -12.46
CA LEU A 8 -10.15 -6.58 -11.68
C LEU A 8 -9.81 -6.46 -10.20
N PHE A 9 -10.84 -6.34 -9.36
CA PHE A 9 -10.71 -6.09 -7.93
C PHE A 9 -9.98 -4.77 -7.65
N ALA A 10 -10.45 -3.72 -8.32
CA ALA A 10 -9.76 -2.45 -8.43
C ALA A 10 -9.54 -1.70 -7.10
N GLY A 11 -10.23 -2.12 -6.03
CA GLY A 11 -10.13 -1.50 -4.72
C GLY A 11 -10.40 0.01 -4.74
N PRO A 12 -9.73 0.78 -3.90
CA PRO A 12 -9.87 2.25 -3.90
C PRO A 12 -9.08 2.94 -5.03
N GLY A 13 -8.47 2.19 -5.95
CA GLY A 13 -7.79 2.72 -7.12
C GLY A 13 -6.27 2.87 -7.00
N GLY A 14 -5.58 1.94 -6.34
CA GLY A 14 -4.11 1.97 -6.28
C GLY A 14 -3.47 1.87 -7.68
N TRP A 15 -3.88 0.90 -8.47
CA TRP A 15 -3.49 0.79 -9.88
C TRP A 15 -4.02 1.95 -10.72
N GLY A 16 -5.31 2.29 -10.52
CA GLY A 16 -5.96 3.38 -11.27
C GLY A 16 -5.30 4.73 -11.03
N HIS A 17 -4.81 5.02 -9.81
CA HIS A 17 -4.06 6.25 -9.53
C HIS A 17 -2.71 6.26 -10.26
N ALA A 18 -1.99 5.13 -10.26
CA ALA A 18 -0.74 5.01 -11.02
C ALA A 18 -0.97 5.21 -12.52
N LEU A 19 -2.02 4.61 -13.09
CA LEU A 19 -2.40 4.83 -14.49
C LEU A 19 -2.72 6.30 -14.78
N HIS A 20 -3.47 6.95 -13.88
CA HIS A 20 -3.80 8.37 -14.02
C HIS A 20 -2.54 9.25 -14.04
N VAL A 21 -1.59 9.03 -13.14
CA VAL A 21 -0.29 9.73 -13.11
C VAL A 21 0.48 9.51 -14.42
N LEU A 22 0.43 8.30 -14.98
CA LEU A 22 1.04 7.99 -16.28
C LEU A 22 0.24 8.49 -17.49
N GLY A 23 -0.84 9.25 -17.29
CA GLY A 23 -1.70 9.78 -18.34
C GLY A 23 -2.56 8.75 -19.07
N VAL A 24 -2.83 7.61 -18.42
CA VAL A 24 -3.64 6.51 -18.96
C VAL A 24 -4.84 6.25 -18.04
N ARG A 25 -5.91 5.67 -18.58
CA ARG A 25 -7.13 5.37 -17.84
C ARG A 25 -7.44 3.89 -17.86
N ASP A 26 -8.09 3.43 -16.78
CA ASP A 26 -8.64 2.08 -16.63
C ASP A 26 -10.17 2.08 -16.52
N VAL A 27 -10.72 0.87 -16.62
CA VAL A 27 -12.06 0.55 -16.14
C VAL A 27 -11.90 -0.48 -15.04
N GLY A 28 -12.17 -0.06 -13.80
CA GLY A 28 -12.10 -0.91 -12.62
C GLY A 28 -13.39 -1.67 -12.38
N LEU A 29 -13.30 -2.96 -12.06
CA LEU A 29 -14.39 -3.76 -11.51
C LEU A 29 -14.17 -3.90 -10.02
N GLU A 30 -15.13 -3.45 -9.21
CA GLU A 30 -15.02 -3.44 -7.77
C GLU A 30 -16.39 -3.74 -7.12
N TRP A 31 -16.37 -4.55 -6.07
CA TRP A 31 -17.56 -4.93 -5.30
C TRP A 31 -17.88 -3.92 -4.20
N ASP A 32 -16.86 -3.45 -3.46
CA ASP A 32 -17.05 -2.61 -2.29
C ASP A 32 -17.55 -1.22 -2.67
N GLU A 33 -18.69 -0.86 -2.09
CA GLU A 33 -19.34 0.42 -2.37
C GLU A 33 -18.45 1.63 -2.05
N TRP A 34 -17.70 1.56 -0.95
CA TRP A 34 -16.90 2.70 -0.51
C TRP A 34 -15.63 2.84 -1.32
N ALA A 35 -15.04 1.72 -1.74
CA ALA A 35 -13.94 1.74 -2.71
C ALA A 35 -14.40 2.32 -4.06
N CYS A 36 -15.59 1.94 -4.55
CA CYS A 36 -16.17 2.54 -5.75
C CYS A 36 -16.38 4.06 -5.61
N LYS A 37 -16.89 4.51 -4.45
CA LYS A 37 -17.07 5.94 -4.17
C LYS A 37 -15.75 6.70 -4.09
N THR A 38 -14.72 6.08 -3.52
CA THR A 38 -13.36 6.64 -3.48
C THR A 38 -12.81 6.81 -4.89
N ARG A 39 -12.92 5.79 -5.75
CA ARG A 39 -12.51 5.86 -7.15
C ARG A 39 -13.27 6.95 -7.92
N ALA A 40 -14.59 7.02 -7.73
CA ALA A 40 -15.41 8.05 -8.36
C ALA A 40 -15.01 9.46 -7.95
N ALA A 41 -14.64 9.66 -6.68
CA ALA A 41 -14.21 10.96 -6.16
C ALA A 41 -12.88 11.47 -6.79
N VAL A 42 -12.07 10.57 -7.36
CA VAL A 42 -10.85 10.92 -8.15
C VAL A 42 -11.05 10.78 -9.66
N GLY A 43 -12.29 10.64 -10.13
CA GLY A 43 -12.61 10.57 -11.56
C GLY A 43 -12.22 9.27 -12.26
N GLN A 44 -11.98 8.18 -11.51
CA GLN A 44 -11.68 6.87 -12.07
C GLN A 44 -12.98 6.15 -12.47
N THR A 45 -13.00 5.56 -13.67
CA THR A 45 -14.14 4.79 -14.15
C THR A 45 -14.26 3.48 -13.41
N THR A 46 -15.45 3.18 -12.87
CA THR A 46 -15.67 1.97 -12.06
C THR A 46 -17.02 1.34 -12.39
N ILE A 47 -17.03 0.03 -12.58
CA ILE A 47 -18.22 -0.79 -12.63
C ILE A 47 -18.35 -1.47 -11.26
N ARG A 48 -19.36 -1.06 -10.48
CA ARG A 48 -19.63 -1.73 -9.20
C ARG A 48 -20.29 -3.08 -9.46
N THR A 49 -19.54 -4.15 -9.26
CA THR A 49 -19.98 -5.51 -9.56
C THR A 49 -19.17 -6.57 -8.84
N ASP A 50 -19.69 -7.78 -8.80
CA ASP A 50 -18.92 -8.98 -8.49
C ASP A 50 -18.14 -9.42 -9.73
N VAL A 51 -16.81 -9.45 -9.63
CA VAL A 51 -15.91 -9.89 -10.71
C VAL A 51 -16.27 -11.33 -11.17
N ALA A 52 -16.67 -12.20 -10.23
CA ALA A 52 -17.02 -13.60 -10.55
C ALA A 52 -18.29 -13.73 -11.42
N LEU A 53 -19.19 -12.77 -11.30
CA LEU A 53 -20.49 -12.80 -12.01
C LEU A 53 -20.52 -11.92 -13.26
N TYR A 54 -19.64 -10.93 -13.34
CA TYR A 54 -19.64 -9.97 -14.46
C TYR A 54 -19.23 -10.63 -15.77
N PRO A 55 -19.96 -10.43 -16.88
CA PRO A 55 -19.61 -11.02 -18.17
C PRO A 55 -18.31 -10.42 -18.74
N VAL A 56 -17.47 -11.26 -19.34
CA VAL A 56 -16.22 -10.80 -19.98
C VAL A 56 -16.47 -10.16 -21.35
N ARG A 57 -17.56 -10.56 -22.03
CA ARG A 57 -17.88 -10.14 -23.40
C ARG A 57 -17.74 -8.65 -23.68
N PRO A 58 -18.13 -7.71 -22.79
CA PRO A 58 -17.97 -6.26 -23.04
C PRO A 58 -16.53 -5.79 -23.25
N PHE A 59 -15.54 -6.58 -22.82
CA PHE A 59 -14.12 -6.25 -22.88
C PHE A 59 -13.41 -6.88 -24.09
N VAL A 60 -13.99 -7.93 -24.66
CA VAL A 60 -13.40 -8.65 -25.80
C VAL A 60 -13.33 -7.74 -27.04
N GLY A 61 -12.21 -7.76 -27.73
CA GLY A 61 -11.93 -6.92 -28.90
C GLY A 61 -11.38 -5.53 -28.55
N ARG A 62 -11.25 -5.18 -27.28
CA ARG A 62 -10.95 -3.81 -26.82
C ARG A 62 -9.81 -3.73 -25.79
N THR A 63 -9.45 -4.86 -25.16
CA THR A 63 -8.54 -4.87 -24.00
C THR A 63 -7.07 -4.87 -24.44
N ARG A 64 -6.34 -3.84 -24.05
CA ARG A 64 -4.89 -3.74 -24.20
C ARG A 64 -4.16 -4.35 -23.01
N GLY A 65 -4.63 -4.07 -21.81
CA GLY A 65 -4.01 -4.51 -20.57
C GLY A 65 -5.01 -5.10 -19.57
N LEU A 66 -4.60 -6.12 -18.83
CA LEU A 66 -5.37 -6.69 -17.72
C LEU A 66 -4.58 -6.58 -16.44
N ILE A 67 -5.19 -6.00 -15.43
CA ILE A 67 -4.69 -5.93 -14.05
C ILE A 67 -5.61 -6.76 -13.15
N ALA A 68 -5.05 -7.46 -12.17
CA ALA A 68 -5.85 -8.18 -11.19
C ALA A 68 -5.17 -8.29 -9.84
N SER A 69 -5.87 -7.84 -8.79
CA SER A 69 -5.46 -7.99 -7.39
C SER A 69 -6.60 -8.61 -6.59
N PRO A 70 -6.78 -9.95 -6.65
CA PRO A 70 -7.86 -10.65 -5.95
C PRO A 70 -7.83 -10.38 -4.44
N PRO A 71 -8.93 -10.61 -3.70
CA PRO A 71 -8.96 -10.37 -2.26
C PRO A 71 -8.03 -11.29 -1.49
N CYS A 72 -7.11 -10.71 -0.70
CA CYS A 72 -6.12 -11.44 0.09
C CYS A 72 -6.63 -12.03 1.40
N GLN A 73 -7.89 -11.77 1.82
CA GLN A 73 -8.38 -12.13 3.15
C GLN A 73 -8.35 -13.63 3.42
N ALA A 74 -8.59 -14.47 2.41
CA ALA A 74 -8.51 -15.92 2.54
C ALA A 74 -7.05 -16.41 2.70
N TRP A 75 -6.07 -15.70 2.19
CA TRP A 75 -4.66 -16.11 2.07
C TRP A 75 -3.75 -15.48 3.13
N SER A 76 -4.11 -14.29 3.65
CA SER A 76 -3.23 -13.49 4.46
C SER A 76 -3.07 -13.99 5.89
N MET A 77 -1.94 -13.64 6.52
CA MET A 77 -1.65 -13.87 7.95
C MET A 77 -2.64 -13.16 8.88
N ALA A 78 -3.35 -12.14 8.41
CA ALA A 78 -4.37 -11.43 9.19
C ALA A 78 -5.71 -12.18 9.26
N GLY A 79 -5.91 -13.21 8.41
CA GLY A 79 -7.08 -14.08 8.38
C GLY A 79 -6.82 -15.46 8.98
N LYS A 80 -7.77 -16.39 8.77
CA LYS A 80 -7.64 -17.80 9.18
C LYS A 80 -6.76 -18.62 8.21
N ARG A 81 -6.26 -18.03 7.15
CA ARG A 81 -5.45 -18.66 6.08
C ARG A 81 -6.14 -19.87 5.43
N LEU A 82 -7.46 -19.87 5.37
CA LEU A 82 -8.24 -20.97 4.76
C LEU A 82 -7.96 -21.12 3.26
N GLY A 83 -7.52 -20.06 2.60
CA GLY A 83 -7.07 -20.11 1.22
C GLY A 83 -5.90 -21.07 0.97
N LEU A 84 -5.05 -21.32 1.98
CA LEU A 84 -4.01 -22.35 1.86
C LEU A 84 -4.60 -23.77 1.88
N VAL A 85 -5.70 -23.97 2.59
CA VAL A 85 -6.43 -25.26 2.62
C VAL A 85 -7.16 -25.44 1.26
N ASP A 86 -7.75 -24.38 0.75
CA ASP A 86 -8.50 -24.38 -0.52
C ASP A 86 -7.57 -24.32 -1.75
N GLN A 87 -6.27 -24.13 -1.56
CA GLN A 87 -5.30 -23.94 -2.65
C GLN A 87 -5.40 -25.00 -3.75
N PRO A 88 -5.54 -26.32 -3.47
CA PRO A 88 -5.71 -27.33 -4.53
C PRO A 88 -6.94 -27.09 -5.40
N LEU A 89 -8.06 -26.64 -4.81
CA LEU A 89 -9.32 -26.33 -5.52
C LEU A 89 -9.12 -25.10 -6.44
N VAL A 90 -8.39 -24.10 -5.96
CA VAL A 90 -8.09 -22.89 -6.75
C VAL A 90 -7.15 -23.24 -7.92
N HIS A 91 -6.15 -24.07 -7.71
CA HIS A 91 -5.28 -24.58 -8.77
C HIS A 91 -6.07 -25.36 -9.83
N GLN A 92 -7.02 -26.20 -9.39
CA GLN A 92 -7.91 -26.94 -10.31
C GLN A 92 -8.78 -25.99 -11.13
N ALA A 93 -9.40 -24.97 -10.49
CA ALA A 93 -10.20 -23.96 -11.18
C ALA A 93 -9.40 -23.21 -12.25
N VAL A 94 -8.16 -22.81 -11.94
CA VAL A 94 -7.28 -22.15 -12.92
C VAL A 94 -6.96 -23.07 -14.09
N ALA A 95 -6.66 -24.36 -13.85
CA ALA A 95 -6.38 -25.33 -14.91
C ALA A 95 -7.59 -25.56 -15.82
N ASP A 96 -8.77 -25.67 -15.24
CA ASP A 96 -10.01 -25.90 -16.00
C ASP A 96 -10.41 -24.66 -16.80
N LEU A 97 -10.36 -23.47 -16.20
CA LEU A 97 -10.65 -22.21 -16.89
C LEU A 97 -9.67 -21.94 -18.03
N ALA A 98 -8.40 -22.35 -17.89
CA ALA A 98 -7.39 -22.19 -18.93
C ALA A 98 -7.71 -22.95 -20.23
N VAL A 99 -8.53 -24.01 -20.14
CA VAL A 99 -8.99 -24.78 -21.28
C VAL A 99 -10.49 -24.58 -21.58
N GLY A 100 -11.10 -23.52 -21.00
CA GLY A 100 -12.47 -23.14 -21.25
C GLY A 100 -13.52 -23.96 -20.49
N ARG A 101 -13.12 -24.78 -19.51
CA ARG A 101 -14.05 -25.51 -18.63
C ARG A 101 -14.35 -24.67 -17.39
N ASP A 102 -15.62 -24.44 -17.12
CA ASP A 102 -16.02 -23.71 -15.90
C ASP A 102 -16.51 -24.69 -14.82
N THR A 103 -15.60 -25.06 -13.93
CA THR A 103 -15.84 -25.92 -12.77
C THR A 103 -16.01 -25.14 -11.47
N ARG A 104 -16.03 -23.81 -11.55
CA ARG A 104 -16.12 -22.93 -10.38
C ARG A 104 -17.33 -23.22 -9.47
N PRO A 105 -18.56 -23.48 -9.99
CA PRO A 105 -19.70 -23.76 -9.12
C PRO A 105 -19.51 -24.98 -8.24
N GLN A 106 -18.91 -26.05 -8.77
CA GLN A 106 -18.63 -27.28 -8.03
C GLN A 106 -17.51 -27.09 -7.02
N LEU A 107 -16.44 -26.42 -7.42
CA LEU A 107 -15.27 -26.16 -6.56
C LEU A 107 -15.60 -25.17 -5.45
N LEU A 108 -16.45 -24.17 -5.72
CA LEU A 108 -16.89 -23.19 -4.72
C LEU A 108 -17.64 -23.85 -3.57
N ALA A 109 -18.48 -24.85 -3.87
CA ALA A 109 -19.20 -25.61 -2.83
C ALA A 109 -18.26 -26.43 -1.92
N ALA A 110 -17.07 -26.75 -2.39
CA ALA A 110 -16.05 -27.49 -1.64
C ALA A 110 -15.07 -26.59 -0.87
N CYS A 111 -15.00 -25.29 -1.17
CA CYS A 111 -14.10 -24.35 -0.48
C CYS A 111 -14.52 -24.11 0.97
N GLN A 112 -13.55 -24.04 1.86
CA GLN A 112 -13.75 -23.61 3.26
C GLN A 112 -13.98 -22.09 3.37
N ASP A 113 -13.35 -21.33 2.50
CA ASP A 113 -13.60 -19.88 2.34
C ASP A 113 -13.93 -19.61 0.86
N PRO A 114 -15.18 -19.23 0.54
CA PRO A 114 -15.58 -18.98 -0.85
C PRO A 114 -14.76 -17.90 -1.55
N ARG A 115 -14.13 -17.00 -0.77
CA ARG A 115 -13.25 -15.95 -1.31
C ARG A 115 -11.94 -16.51 -1.86
N SER A 116 -11.54 -17.72 -1.46
CA SER A 116 -10.34 -18.38 -1.97
C SER A 116 -10.38 -18.52 -3.49
N LEU A 117 -11.56 -18.85 -4.03
CA LEU A 117 -11.75 -19.11 -5.45
C LEU A 117 -11.69 -17.84 -6.32
N LEU A 118 -11.83 -16.64 -5.71
CA LEU A 118 -11.70 -15.37 -6.44
C LEU A 118 -10.32 -15.20 -7.08
N ALA A 119 -9.29 -15.86 -6.54
CA ALA A 119 -7.96 -15.87 -7.15
C ALA A 119 -7.88 -16.64 -8.49
N ALA A 120 -8.91 -17.41 -8.85
CA ALA A 120 -9.03 -18.07 -10.15
C ALA A 120 -9.78 -17.19 -11.20
N GLU A 121 -10.55 -16.19 -10.78
CA GLU A 121 -11.36 -15.37 -11.68
C GLU A 121 -10.54 -14.67 -12.80
N PRO A 122 -9.34 -14.16 -12.56
CA PRO A 122 -8.54 -13.59 -13.64
C PRO A 122 -8.33 -14.55 -14.82
N MET A 123 -8.25 -15.89 -14.58
CA MET A 123 -8.09 -16.85 -15.66
C MET A 123 -9.31 -16.91 -16.59
N ARG A 124 -10.52 -16.74 -16.05
CA ARG A 124 -11.76 -16.66 -16.87
C ARG A 124 -11.72 -15.48 -17.84
N TYR A 125 -11.29 -14.32 -17.36
CA TYR A 125 -11.09 -13.14 -18.22
C TYR A 125 -9.99 -13.37 -19.23
N LEU A 126 -8.84 -13.86 -18.78
CA LEU A 126 -7.69 -14.14 -19.64
C LEU A 126 -8.01 -15.14 -20.76
N HIS A 127 -8.73 -16.21 -20.46
CA HIS A 127 -9.13 -17.19 -21.47
C HIS A 127 -10.04 -16.55 -22.54
N ALA A 128 -11.07 -15.82 -22.14
CA ALA A 128 -11.97 -15.16 -23.07
C ALA A 128 -11.30 -14.08 -23.91
N LEU A 129 -10.36 -13.32 -23.34
CA LEU A 129 -9.58 -12.30 -24.04
C LEU A 129 -8.53 -12.93 -24.96
N HIS A 130 -7.90 -14.03 -24.54
CA HIS A 130 -6.88 -14.72 -25.32
C HIS A 130 -7.43 -15.22 -26.67
N THR A 131 -8.66 -15.71 -26.73
CA THR A 131 -9.30 -16.16 -27.98
C THR A 131 -9.46 -15.02 -29.00
N ALA A 132 -9.46 -13.76 -28.55
CA ALA A 132 -9.46 -12.57 -29.39
C ALA A 132 -8.04 -11.99 -29.66
N GLY A 133 -6.99 -12.67 -29.21
CA GLY A 133 -5.60 -12.18 -29.31
C GLY A 133 -5.27 -11.07 -28.33
N GLU A 134 -5.92 -11.02 -27.17
CA GLU A 134 -5.80 -10.04 -26.11
C GLU A 134 -5.45 -10.69 -24.76
N PRO A 135 -5.03 -9.96 -23.76
CA PRO A 135 -4.47 -8.60 -23.81
C PRO A 135 -3.02 -8.61 -24.33
N GLU A 136 -2.42 -7.43 -24.54
CA GLU A 136 -0.99 -7.30 -24.84
C GLU A 136 -0.13 -7.59 -23.59
N TRP A 137 -0.62 -7.22 -22.41
CA TRP A 137 0.07 -7.41 -21.14
C TRP A 137 -0.88 -7.70 -19.98
N VAL A 138 -0.34 -8.35 -18.95
CA VAL A 138 -1.04 -8.73 -17.72
C VAL A 138 -0.16 -8.40 -16.52
N LEU A 139 -0.74 -7.77 -15.50
CA LEU A 139 -0.13 -7.55 -14.19
C LEU A 139 -1.04 -8.09 -13.10
N MET A 140 -0.49 -8.92 -12.19
CA MET A 140 -1.25 -9.45 -11.07
C MET A 140 -0.47 -9.29 -9.77
N GLU A 141 -1.16 -8.97 -8.69
CA GLU A 141 -0.57 -8.77 -7.37
C GLU A 141 -1.36 -9.52 -6.30
N GLU A 142 -0.63 -10.11 -5.34
CA GLU A 142 -1.20 -10.76 -4.17
C GLU A 142 -0.16 -10.95 -3.04
N VAL A 143 -0.61 -11.44 -1.88
CA VAL A 143 0.30 -11.80 -0.79
C VAL A 143 1.27 -12.91 -1.20
N PRO A 144 2.46 -13.01 -0.56
CA PRO A 144 3.49 -13.99 -0.93
C PRO A 144 3.02 -15.44 -0.98
N ASP A 145 2.03 -15.80 -0.15
CA ASP A 145 1.48 -17.16 -0.09
C ASP A 145 0.80 -17.61 -1.41
N VAL A 146 0.42 -16.67 -2.27
CA VAL A 146 -0.19 -16.93 -3.60
C VAL A 146 0.87 -17.15 -4.70
N ALA A 147 2.17 -17.02 -4.40
CA ALA A 147 3.22 -17.19 -5.40
C ALA A 147 3.17 -18.54 -6.17
N PRO A 148 2.81 -19.70 -5.58
CA PRO A 148 2.65 -20.94 -6.34
C PRO A 148 1.56 -20.84 -7.42
N LEU A 149 0.45 -20.15 -7.14
CA LEU A 149 -0.63 -19.94 -8.10
C LEU A 149 -0.17 -19.03 -9.26
N TRP A 150 0.60 -17.96 -8.97
CA TRP A 150 1.18 -17.11 -10.03
C TRP A 150 2.15 -17.85 -10.92
N LYS A 151 2.88 -18.86 -10.42
CA LYS A 151 3.70 -19.75 -11.25
C LYS A 151 2.85 -20.57 -12.22
N GLN A 152 1.68 -21.05 -11.78
CA GLN A 152 0.75 -21.77 -12.67
C GLN A 152 0.20 -20.83 -13.75
N TYR A 153 -0.27 -19.63 -13.38
CA TYR A 153 -0.70 -18.62 -14.35
C TYR A 153 0.40 -18.33 -15.38
N ALA A 154 1.64 -18.12 -14.92
CA ALA A 154 2.79 -17.89 -15.79
C ALA A 154 3.03 -19.06 -16.76
N ALA A 155 2.85 -20.30 -16.30
CA ALA A 155 2.98 -21.49 -17.17
C ALA A 155 1.91 -21.50 -18.26
N VAL A 156 0.66 -21.26 -17.92
CA VAL A 156 -0.46 -21.17 -18.88
C VAL A 156 -0.21 -20.03 -19.89
N LEU A 157 0.09 -18.84 -19.41
CA LEU A 157 0.30 -17.67 -20.27
C LEU A 157 1.47 -17.87 -21.26
N ARG A 158 2.52 -18.59 -20.87
CA ARG A 158 3.59 -18.97 -21.81
C ARG A 158 3.08 -19.81 -22.96
N THR A 159 2.19 -20.77 -22.72
CA THR A 159 1.60 -21.57 -23.81
C THR A 159 0.75 -20.73 -24.76
N TRP A 160 0.29 -19.56 -24.29
CA TRP A 160 -0.47 -18.59 -25.08
C TRP A 160 0.40 -17.51 -25.74
N GLY A 161 1.73 -17.68 -25.72
CA GLY A 161 2.70 -16.80 -26.40
C GLY A 161 3.10 -15.56 -25.60
N PHE A 162 2.88 -15.52 -24.28
CA PHE A 162 3.41 -14.46 -23.45
C PHE A 162 4.84 -14.76 -22.99
N SER A 163 5.69 -13.72 -22.95
CA SER A 163 6.82 -13.69 -22.03
C SER A 163 6.30 -13.47 -20.63
N THR A 164 6.79 -14.22 -19.62
CA THR A 164 6.28 -14.13 -18.25
C THR A 164 7.40 -14.07 -17.23
N TRP A 165 7.16 -13.33 -16.16
CA TRP A 165 7.96 -13.33 -14.95
C TRP A 165 7.02 -13.39 -13.72
N SER A 166 7.40 -14.14 -12.70
CA SER A 166 6.70 -14.12 -11.42
C SER A 166 7.69 -14.22 -10.27
N GLY A 167 7.48 -13.44 -9.24
CA GLY A 167 8.38 -13.38 -8.07
C GLY A 167 7.81 -12.53 -6.94
N ILE A 168 8.61 -12.36 -5.88
CA ILE A 168 8.25 -11.52 -4.75
C ILE A 168 8.99 -10.19 -4.88
N LEU A 169 8.24 -9.09 -4.88
CA LEU A 169 8.80 -7.74 -4.79
C LEU A 169 8.52 -7.14 -3.42
N ASN A 170 9.42 -6.26 -2.97
CA ASN A 170 9.22 -5.46 -1.78
C ASN A 170 9.02 -3.99 -2.19
N ALA A 171 7.89 -3.41 -1.83
CA ALA A 171 7.54 -2.05 -2.21
C ALA A 171 8.59 -1.00 -1.78
N ALA A 172 9.31 -1.24 -0.66
CA ALA A 172 10.37 -0.34 -0.21
C ALA A 172 11.53 -0.22 -1.22
N ASP A 173 11.79 -1.26 -2.03
CA ASP A 173 12.84 -1.24 -3.05
C ASP A 173 12.48 -0.31 -4.24
N TYR A 174 11.26 0.19 -4.26
CA TYR A 174 10.70 1.10 -5.27
C TYR A 174 10.31 2.47 -4.70
N GLY A 175 10.81 2.81 -3.50
CA GLY A 175 10.60 4.11 -2.88
C GLY A 175 9.29 4.26 -2.10
N VAL A 176 8.53 3.20 -1.92
CA VAL A 176 7.36 3.20 -1.02
C VAL A 176 7.86 3.20 0.44
N PRO A 177 7.37 4.08 1.32
CA PRO A 177 7.81 4.13 2.73
C PRO A 177 7.20 2.99 3.57
N GLN A 178 7.16 1.78 2.99
CA GLN A 178 6.59 0.59 3.59
C GLN A 178 7.29 -0.68 3.09
N THR A 179 7.71 -1.56 3.99
CA THR A 179 8.20 -2.90 3.64
C THR A 179 7.01 -3.83 3.38
N ARG A 180 6.44 -3.73 2.18
CA ARG A 180 5.28 -4.52 1.73
C ARG A 180 5.75 -5.52 0.68
N ARG A 181 5.84 -6.79 1.07
CA ARG A 181 6.21 -7.88 0.14
C ARG A 181 4.97 -8.44 -0.54
N ARG A 182 5.05 -8.58 -1.87
CA ARG A 182 3.93 -9.08 -2.68
C ARG A 182 4.43 -10.04 -3.76
N ALA A 183 3.62 -11.07 -4.02
CA ALA A 183 3.77 -11.91 -5.19
C ALA A 183 3.24 -11.15 -6.40
N ILE A 184 4.09 -10.97 -7.39
CA ILE A 184 3.77 -10.26 -8.64
C ILE A 184 3.90 -11.24 -9.80
N LEU A 185 2.93 -11.17 -10.73
CA LEU A 185 3.02 -11.78 -12.05
C LEU A 185 3.05 -10.67 -13.10
N ILE A 186 4.00 -10.75 -13.99
CA ILE A 186 4.13 -9.87 -15.16
C ILE A 186 4.09 -10.77 -16.40
N ALA A 187 3.21 -10.46 -17.34
CA ALA A 187 3.18 -11.15 -18.63
C ALA A 187 3.03 -10.14 -19.78
N SER A 188 3.70 -10.36 -20.89
CA SER A 188 3.63 -9.48 -22.05
C SER A 188 3.85 -10.25 -23.36
N ARG A 189 3.08 -9.88 -24.39
CA ARG A 189 3.26 -10.35 -25.77
C ARG A 189 4.20 -9.48 -26.57
N THR A 190 4.39 -8.23 -26.15
CA THR A 190 5.11 -7.20 -26.92
C THR A 190 6.52 -6.96 -26.43
N ARG A 191 6.86 -7.45 -25.22
CA ARG A 191 8.19 -7.29 -24.62
C ARG A 191 8.58 -8.46 -23.73
N ARG A 192 9.85 -8.57 -23.43
CA ARG A 192 10.33 -9.51 -22.41
C ARG A 192 9.80 -9.06 -21.04
N ALA A 193 9.09 -9.96 -20.36
CA ALA A 193 8.65 -9.73 -18.99
C ALA A 193 9.84 -9.85 -18.03
N ALA A 194 10.03 -8.81 -17.22
CA ALA A 194 11.04 -8.75 -16.18
C ALA A 194 10.53 -7.84 -15.04
N PRO A 195 11.01 -8.01 -13.80
CA PRO A 195 10.70 -7.07 -12.75
C PRO A 195 11.32 -5.71 -13.09
N PRO A 196 10.69 -4.60 -12.65
CA PRO A 196 11.34 -3.29 -12.74
C PRO A 196 12.66 -3.29 -11.95
N GLU A 197 13.63 -2.50 -12.41
CA GLU A 197 14.88 -2.32 -11.66
C GLU A 197 14.59 -1.61 -10.33
N PRO A 198 15.08 -2.13 -9.18
CA PRO A 198 14.93 -1.47 -7.90
C PRO A 198 15.63 -0.11 -7.88
N THR A 199 14.92 0.92 -7.43
CA THR A 199 15.44 2.29 -7.31
C THR A 199 15.99 2.57 -5.92
N HIS A 200 15.65 1.75 -4.92
CA HIS A 200 16.04 1.91 -3.52
C HIS A 200 16.59 0.62 -2.93
N ALA A 201 17.44 0.75 -1.92
CA ALA A 201 17.97 -0.34 -1.12
C ALA A 201 17.96 0.05 0.37
N LYS A 202 18.01 -0.93 1.27
CA LYS A 202 17.90 -0.68 2.72
C LYS A 202 18.94 0.34 3.24
N LEU A 203 20.17 0.24 2.79
CA LEU A 203 21.28 1.13 3.19
C LEU A 203 21.63 2.16 2.11
N GLY A 204 20.97 2.12 0.96
CA GLY A 204 21.41 2.81 -0.24
C GLY A 204 22.65 2.16 -0.85
N GLU A 205 22.92 2.47 -2.09
CA GLU A 205 24.10 2.00 -2.82
C GLU A 205 24.64 3.15 -3.66
N GLN A 206 25.96 3.35 -3.64
CA GLN A 206 26.59 4.35 -4.47
C GLN A 206 26.62 3.92 -5.93
N GLU A 207 26.58 4.89 -6.82
CA GLU A 207 26.81 4.65 -8.24
C GLU A 207 28.18 4.01 -8.46
N SER A 208 28.24 3.02 -9.34
CA SER A 208 29.46 2.30 -9.66
C SER A 208 29.54 2.03 -11.16
N LEU A 209 30.68 1.54 -11.64
CA LEU A 209 30.86 1.09 -13.03
C LEU A 209 29.89 -0.04 -13.43
N PHE A 210 29.26 -0.71 -12.47
CA PHE A 210 28.37 -1.85 -12.70
C PHE A 210 26.87 -1.46 -12.69
N GLY A 211 26.54 -0.18 -12.46
CA GLY A 211 25.17 0.28 -12.53
C GLY A 211 24.90 1.57 -11.74
N PRO A 212 23.72 2.17 -11.94
CA PRO A 212 23.29 3.33 -11.18
C PRO A 212 23.14 2.96 -9.71
N GLY A 213 23.53 3.89 -8.83
CA GLY A 213 23.34 3.72 -7.40
C GLY A 213 21.85 3.60 -7.04
N ARG A 214 21.56 2.99 -5.90
CA ARG A 214 20.20 2.91 -5.36
C ARG A 214 20.08 3.83 -4.15
N GLN A 215 19.00 4.60 -4.11
CA GLN A 215 18.70 5.45 -2.97
C GLN A 215 18.42 4.61 -1.73
N ARG A 216 18.58 5.17 -0.54
CA ARG A 216 18.15 4.52 0.69
C ARG A 216 16.61 4.41 0.72
N TRP A 217 16.09 3.36 1.33
CA TRP A 217 14.66 3.23 1.57
C TRP A 217 14.08 4.49 2.22
N VAL A 218 12.94 4.92 1.73
CA VAL A 218 12.22 6.07 2.26
C VAL A 218 11.69 5.74 3.64
N SER A 219 12.02 6.56 4.62
CA SER A 219 11.52 6.40 5.98
C SER A 219 10.10 6.97 6.11
N MET A 220 9.40 6.57 7.17
CA MET A 220 8.11 7.15 7.52
C MET A 220 8.23 8.66 7.79
N ALA A 221 9.30 9.08 8.47
CA ALA A 221 9.55 10.48 8.78
C ALA A 221 9.68 11.34 7.51
N GLU A 222 10.43 10.86 6.52
CA GLU A 222 10.56 11.54 5.23
C GLU A 222 9.23 11.65 4.50
N ALA A 223 8.48 10.53 4.42
CA ALA A 223 7.22 10.49 3.71
C ALA A 223 6.14 11.39 4.34
N LEU A 224 6.13 11.47 5.67
CA LEU A 224 5.16 12.28 6.42
C LEU A 224 5.61 13.74 6.61
N GLY A 225 6.78 14.12 6.09
CA GLY A 225 7.30 15.47 6.26
C GLY A 225 7.78 15.78 7.69
N TRP A 226 8.11 14.74 8.48
CA TRP A 226 8.58 14.89 9.87
C TRP A 226 10.08 15.22 9.98
N GLY A 227 10.67 15.63 8.89
CA GLY A 227 12.09 15.97 8.81
C GLY A 227 12.97 14.80 8.40
N ARG A 228 14.26 15.11 8.19
CA ARG A 228 15.28 14.10 7.89
C ARG A 228 15.62 13.29 9.13
N THR A 229 16.03 12.06 8.91
CA THR A 229 16.38 11.08 9.95
C THR A 229 17.56 11.49 10.86
N ASP A 230 18.27 12.53 10.50
CA ASP A 230 19.47 13.04 11.19
C ASP A 230 19.18 14.33 11.98
N GLY A 231 17.93 14.80 11.99
CA GLY A 231 17.49 16.00 12.71
C GLY A 231 16.45 15.71 13.79
N PRO A 232 16.20 16.63 14.73
CA PRO A 232 15.15 16.47 15.71
C PRO A 232 13.79 16.35 15.03
N VAL A 233 13.03 15.33 15.43
CA VAL A 233 11.68 15.07 14.91
C VAL A 233 10.76 16.22 15.32
N PRO A 234 10.04 16.85 14.39
CA PRO A 234 9.09 17.90 14.73
C PRO A 234 7.91 17.36 15.53
N THR A 235 7.31 18.21 16.33
CA THR A 235 6.22 17.90 17.24
C THR A 235 4.92 17.51 16.49
N VAL A 236 4.22 16.46 16.91
CA VAL A 236 2.89 16.05 16.40
C VAL A 236 1.81 16.84 17.11
N CYS A 237 1.09 17.69 16.40
CA CYS A 237 -0.15 18.27 16.90
C CYS A 237 -1.33 17.46 16.41
N ALA A 238 -2.13 17.16 17.32
CA ALA A 238 -3.29 16.39 17.18
C ALA A 238 -4.48 17.23 17.61
N GLY A 239 -5.57 17.31 16.88
CA GLY A 239 -6.61 18.09 17.38
C GLY A 239 -7.90 18.08 16.63
N GLY A 240 -8.91 18.84 17.07
CA GLY A 240 -10.22 19.12 16.53
C GLY A 240 -11.30 19.08 17.58
N GLY A 241 -11.53 20.16 18.28
CA GLY A 241 -12.63 20.36 19.21
C GLY A 241 -13.41 21.63 18.90
N PRO A 242 -14.55 21.93 19.59
CA PRO A 242 -15.44 23.06 19.31
C PRO A 242 -14.81 24.45 19.42
N GLY A 243 -13.51 24.57 19.46
CA GLY A 243 -12.73 25.81 19.49
C GLY A 243 -11.72 25.96 18.36
N GLY A 244 -11.79 25.13 17.29
CA GLY A 244 -11.03 25.33 16.06
C GLY A 244 -9.58 24.86 16.07
N GLY A 245 -9.15 24.07 17.06
CA GLY A 245 -7.85 23.40 17.06
C GLY A 245 -7.98 21.94 16.65
N PRO A 246 -6.95 21.35 16.04
CA PRO A 246 -6.95 19.95 15.66
C PRO A 246 -7.05 19.04 16.87
N GLU A 247 -7.90 18.01 16.88
CA GLU A 247 -8.00 17.00 17.93
C GLU A 247 -7.82 15.59 17.44
N PRO A 248 -6.80 14.90 17.93
CA PRO A 248 -6.70 13.46 17.72
C PRO A 248 -6.92 12.65 18.98
N PHE A 249 -7.31 13.23 20.10
CA PHE A 249 -7.33 12.50 21.37
C PHE A 249 -8.71 12.36 21.97
N PRO A 250 -9.05 11.18 22.56
CA PRO A 250 -10.21 11.04 23.41
C PRO A 250 -10.13 12.01 24.59
N SER A 251 -11.29 12.49 25.07
CA SER A 251 -11.41 13.36 26.24
C SER A 251 -10.58 12.82 27.43
N GLY A 252 -9.70 13.65 27.96
CA GLY A 252 -8.79 13.33 29.05
C GLY A 252 -7.30 13.23 28.66
N SER A 253 -6.99 12.92 27.42
CA SER A 253 -5.59 12.82 26.94
C SER A 253 -4.97 14.18 26.62
N ARG A 254 -5.80 15.21 26.44
CA ARG A 254 -5.39 16.57 26.06
C ARG A 254 -4.46 17.21 27.08
N LYS A 255 -4.79 17.09 28.36
CA LYS A 255 -3.98 17.65 29.47
C LYS A 255 -2.64 16.92 29.57
N THR A 256 -2.65 15.59 29.50
CA THR A 256 -1.44 14.76 29.57
C THR A 256 -0.47 15.07 28.43
N LEU A 257 -1.00 15.38 27.25
CA LEU A 257 -0.17 15.71 26.07
C LEU A 257 0.34 17.14 26.12
N SER A 258 -0.49 18.09 26.56
CA SER A 258 -0.05 19.46 26.84
C SER A 258 1.08 19.45 27.86
N ASP A 259 0.90 18.74 28.96
CA ASP A 259 1.90 18.59 30.01
C ASP A 259 3.18 17.89 29.52
N ALA A 260 3.06 16.90 28.63
CA ALA A 260 4.20 16.21 28.02
C ALA A 260 4.96 17.12 27.03
N ARG A 261 4.22 17.92 26.26
CA ARG A 261 4.78 18.92 25.35
C ARG A 261 5.51 20.01 26.13
N ASP A 262 4.88 20.55 27.17
CA ASP A 262 5.41 21.65 27.97
C ASP A 262 6.69 21.20 28.74
N ARG A 263 6.82 19.91 29.03
CA ARG A 263 8.02 19.30 29.59
C ARG A 263 9.06 18.92 28.53
N GLY A 264 8.82 19.18 27.23
CA GLY A 264 9.70 18.76 26.15
C GLY A 264 9.80 17.24 25.95
N ALA A 265 8.92 16.47 26.60
CA ALA A 265 8.89 15.02 26.54
C ALA A 265 8.19 14.47 25.28
N TRP A 266 7.58 15.33 24.50
CA TRP A 266 6.82 14.99 23.33
C TRP A 266 7.02 16.00 22.21
N GLN A 267 7.40 15.51 21.04
CA GLN A 267 7.51 16.27 19.81
C GLN A 267 6.58 15.70 18.76
N SER A 268 5.75 16.52 18.16
CA SER A 268 4.76 16.12 17.15
C SER A 268 5.34 16.18 15.75
N PRO A 269 4.90 15.35 14.79
CA PRO A 269 5.08 15.68 13.39
C PRO A 269 4.45 17.04 13.10
N PRO A 270 4.99 17.83 12.16
CA PRO A 270 4.43 19.13 11.86
C PRO A 270 2.94 18.96 11.55
N PRO A 271 2.09 19.83 12.12
CA PRO A 271 0.78 20.00 11.56
C PRO A 271 0.99 20.42 10.11
N ARG A 272 0.05 20.11 9.26
CA ARG A 272 -0.06 20.79 7.96
C ARG A 272 0.09 22.27 8.24
N MET A 273 1.31 22.79 8.01
CA MET A 273 1.62 24.17 8.38
C MET A 273 0.95 25.10 7.41
N GLU A 274 -0.12 25.73 7.88
CA GLU A 274 -0.26 27.15 7.55
C GLU A 274 0.80 27.93 8.36
N PRO A 275 1.53 28.90 7.79
CA PRO A 275 2.56 29.64 8.50
C PRO A 275 1.90 30.48 9.59
N SER A 276 1.91 30.03 10.84
CA SER A 276 1.46 30.83 11.95
C SER A 276 2.50 31.93 12.20
N ARG A 277 2.04 33.15 12.13
CA ARG A 277 2.81 34.33 12.55
C ARG A 277 3.15 34.20 14.04
N SER A 278 4.42 34.30 14.33
CA SER A 278 5.03 34.47 15.67
C SER A 278 4.81 33.34 16.68
N SER A 279 5.76 32.40 16.72
CA SER A 279 6.17 31.82 18.00
C SER A 279 7.61 32.27 18.29
N LYS A 280 7.79 32.91 19.45
CA LYS A 280 9.12 33.23 19.97
C LYS A 280 9.91 31.96 20.06
N ALA A 281 11.08 31.93 19.41
CA ALA A 281 12.04 30.85 19.48
C ALA A 281 12.26 30.43 20.94
N SER A 282 11.95 29.15 21.24
CA SER A 282 12.38 28.54 22.49
C SER A 282 13.90 28.50 22.47
N SER A 283 14.49 28.97 23.56
CA SER A 283 15.94 29.13 23.71
C SER A 283 16.72 27.89 23.31
N PRO A 284 17.81 28.05 22.54
CA PRO A 284 18.68 26.94 22.19
C PRO A 284 19.30 26.33 23.47
N CYS A 285 19.50 25.03 23.46
CA CYS A 285 20.22 24.32 24.49
C CYS A 285 21.54 25.08 24.81
N ARG A 286 21.74 25.45 26.08
CA ARG A 286 22.97 26.11 26.54
C ARG A 286 24.11 25.07 26.56
N CYS A 287 24.51 24.58 25.42
CA CYS A 287 25.81 23.92 25.28
C CYS A 287 26.89 25.02 25.11
N ARG A 288 27.92 25.03 25.94
CA ARG A 288 29.06 25.95 25.79
C ARG A 288 29.62 25.79 24.38
N GLU A 289 29.82 26.91 23.70
CA GLU A 289 30.53 26.94 22.42
C GLU A 289 31.84 26.16 22.54
N GLY A 290 32.05 25.19 21.64
CA GLY A 290 33.28 24.40 21.58
C GLY A 290 33.22 22.98 22.19
N ALA A 291 32.13 22.57 22.87
CA ALA A 291 32.00 21.23 23.38
C ALA A 291 31.24 20.32 22.35
N ARG A 292 31.80 19.14 22.08
CA ARG A 292 31.07 18.10 21.29
C ARG A 292 29.68 17.88 21.90
N PRO A 293 28.61 17.88 21.09
CA PRO A 293 27.25 17.66 21.58
C PRO A 293 27.19 16.31 22.32
N SER A 294 26.72 16.34 23.56
CA SER A 294 26.54 15.13 24.33
C SER A 294 25.35 14.31 23.73
N PRO A 295 25.35 12.97 23.84
CA PRO A 295 24.26 12.13 23.36
C PRO A 295 22.88 12.49 23.93
N ARG A 296 22.84 13.26 25.02
CA ARG A 296 21.59 13.77 25.64
C ARG A 296 20.96 14.94 24.89
N CYS A 297 21.70 15.65 24.04
CA CYS A 297 21.18 16.81 23.28
C CYS A 297 20.58 16.41 21.92
N THR A 298 20.77 15.18 21.47
CA THR A 298 20.33 14.69 20.15
C THR A 298 19.15 13.72 20.20
N ALA A 299 18.67 13.35 21.40
CA ALA A 299 17.60 12.38 21.56
C ALA A 299 16.26 13.07 21.82
N GLY A 300 15.57 13.46 20.75
CA GLY A 300 14.12 13.52 20.78
C GLY A 300 13.53 12.12 21.07
N PRO A 301 12.30 12.00 21.59
CA PRO A 301 11.71 10.69 21.86
C PRO A 301 11.72 9.85 20.59
N ASP A 302 12.31 8.65 20.68
CA ASP A 302 12.38 7.66 19.58
C ASP A 302 10.95 7.18 19.26
N TRP A 303 10.28 7.89 18.37
CA TRP A 303 8.96 7.50 17.89
C TRP A 303 9.02 6.21 17.08
N VAL A 304 8.08 5.33 17.35
CA VAL A 304 7.90 4.08 16.63
C VAL A 304 6.44 3.91 16.21
N LEU A 305 6.22 3.31 15.04
CA LEU A 305 4.90 2.85 14.64
C LEU A 305 4.72 1.41 15.08
N ARG A 306 3.70 1.14 15.87
CA ARG A 306 3.26 -0.19 16.26
C ARG A 306 2.06 -0.58 15.40
N SER A 307 2.14 -1.74 14.72
CA SER A 307 1.16 -2.14 13.70
C SER A 307 -0.20 -2.59 14.25
N ASN A 308 -0.26 -3.05 15.51
CA ASN A 308 -1.50 -3.48 16.16
C ASN A 308 -1.33 -3.55 17.69
N SER A 309 -2.37 -3.96 18.42
CA SER A 309 -2.37 -4.09 19.88
C SER A 309 -1.82 -5.43 20.41
N GLN A 310 -1.52 -6.41 19.55
CA GLN A 310 -1.05 -7.74 19.97
C GLN A 310 0.40 -7.71 20.44
N ALA A 311 0.78 -8.68 21.28
CA ALA A 311 2.14 -8.77 21.86
C ALA A 311 3.24 -8.90 20.79
N ASN A 312 2.94 -9.57 19.67
CA ASN A 312 3.83 -9.77 18.53
C ASN A 312 3.73 -8.69 17.44
N ALA A 313 3.11 -7.55 17.74
CA ALA A 313 2.97 -6.46 16.78
C ALA A 313 4.34 -6.00 16.26
N ALA A 314 4.43 -5.77 14.95
CA ALA A 314 5.61 -5.15 14.37
C ALA A 314 5.75 -3.73 14.91
N VAL A 315 6.94 -3.41 15.42
CA VAL A 315 7.32 -2.08 15.91
C VAL A 315 8.46 -1.58 15.03
N ARG A 316 8.26 -0.43 14.39
CA ARG A 316 9.25 0.18 13.48
C ARG A 316 9.56 1.59 13.91
N PRO A 317 10.86 1.95 14.01
CA PRO A 317 11.26 3.34 14.20
C PRO A 317 10.74 4.23 13.06
N VAL A 318 10.42 5.46 13.36
CA VAL A 318 10.00 6.46 12.36
C VAL A 318 11.07 6.70 11.28
N THR A 319 12.33 6.38 11.59
CA THR A 319 13.47 6.44 10.69
C THR A 319 13.58 5.26 9.71
N GLU A 320 12.65 4.33 9.78
CA GLU A 320 12.54 3.18 8.86
C GLU A 320 11.23 3.24 8.08
N PRO A 321 11.11 2.49 6.97
CA PRO A 321 9.82 2.27 6.34
C PRO A 321 8.84 1.56 7.27
N ALA A 322 7.54 1.86 7.18
CA ALA A 322 6.51 1.14 7.91
C ALA A 322 6.57 -0.37 7.60
N ALA A 323 6.18 -1.21 8.54
CA ALA A 323 5.79 -2.59 8.23
C ALA A 323 4.54 -2.57 7.33
N THR A 324 4.20 -3.70 6.73
CA THR A 324 2.93 -3.81 5.99
C THR A 324 1.76 -3.38 6.88
N LEU A 325 1.01 -2.40 6.42
CA LEU A 325 -0.15 -1.89 7.14
C LEU A 325 -1.33 -2.85 6.93
N PHE A 326 -1.88 -3.36 8.04
CA PHE A 326 -3.08 -4.17 8.06
C PHE A 326 -4.15 -3.46 8.87
N PHE A 327 -5.33 -3.36 8.30
CA PHE A 327 -6.49 -2.81 8.98
C PHE A 327 -7.62 -3.84 8.86
N GLY A 328 -7.76 -4.67 9.90
CA GLY A 328 -8.85 -5.64 9.99
C GLY A 328 -10.18 -5.01 10.39
N ASN A 329 -11.17 -5.84 10.75
CA ASN A 329 -12.51 -5.41 11.18
C ASN A 329 -12.51 -4.51 12.43
N ARG A 330 -11.43 -4.50 13.22
CA ARG A 330 -11.21 -3.55 14.30
C ARG A 330 -10.42 -2.38 13.76
N ALA A 331 -11.13 -1.28 13.56
CA ALA A 331 -10.56 -0.06 13.00
C ALA A 331 -9.30 0.38 13.75
N ASN A 332 -8.20 0.45 13.02
CA ASN A 332 -7.03 1.21 13.35
C ASN A 332 -6.41 0.92 14.74
N GLU A 333 -5.75 -0.21 14.84
CA GLU A 333 -4.90 -0.52 15.99
C GLU A 333 -3.45 -0.01 15.81
N CYS A 334 -3.10 0.55 14.64
CA CYS A 334 -1.79 1.18 14.42
C CYS A 334 -1.67 2.45 15.26
N ILE A 335 -0.61 2.51 16.05
CA ILE A 335 -0.34 3.64 16.95
C ILE A 335 1.10 4.13 16.82
N TRP A 336 1.27 5.45 16.89
CA TRP A 336 2.54 6.08 17.19
C TRP A 336 2.77 6.03 18.69
N THR A 337 3.94 5.57 19.12
CA THR A 337 4.35 5.52 20.53
C THR A 337 5.85 5.74 20.65
N THR A 338 6.36 5.92 21.85
CA THR A 338 7.80 6.04 22.05
C THR A 338 8.44 4.68 22.38
N ARG A 339 9.69 4.48 22.03
CA ARG A 339 10.42 3.21 22.26
C ARG A 339 10.49 2.82 23.74
N SER A 340 10.55 3.80 24.64
CA SER A 340 10.61 3.59 26.11
C SER A 340 9.36 2.94 26.70
N THR A 341 8.24 2.92 25.96
CA THR A 341 6.95 2.39 26.43
C THR A 341 6.57 1.07 25.79
N THR A 342 7.43 0.51 24.93
CA THR A 342 7.25 -0.83 24.35
C THR A 342 7.63 -1.94 25.32
N THR A 343 8.32 -1.68 26.42
CA THR A 343 8.57 -2.64 27.51
C THR A 343 7.32 -2.77 28.37
N LEU A 344 6.65 -3.90 28.26
CA LEU A 344 5.49 -4.32 29.06
C LEU A 344 5.80 -4.18 30.54
N GLY A 345 5.04 -3.36 31.27
CA GLY A 345 4.99 -3.39 32.73
C GLY A 345 5.06 -2.05 33.47
N SER A 346 5.25 -0.93 32.81
CA SER A 346 5.25 0.38 33.50
C SER A 346 3.88 1.06 33.37
N ALA A 347 3.28 1.36 34.53
CA ALA A 347 1.94 1.95 34.67
C ALA A 347 1.83 3.43 34.29
N ALA A 348 2.82 4.02 33.66
CA ALA A 348 2.74 5.36 33.05
C ALA A 348 2.37 5.19 31.58
N ALA A 349 1.09 5.38 31.25
CA ALA A 349 0.60 5.35 29.88
C ALA A 349 1.33 6.43 29.05
N ALA A 350 2.32 6.01 28.26
CA ALA A 350 2.89 6.89 27.27
C ALA A 350 1.84 7.27 26.23
N PRO A 351 1.96 8.44 25.61
CA PRO A 351 1.04 8.89 24.59
C PRO A 351 1.05 7.93 23.41
N ALA A 352 -0.05 7.20 23.23
CA ALA A 352 -0.29 6.37 22.07
C ALA A 352 -1.23 7.13 21.13
N ILE A 353 -0.72 7.51 19.97
CA ILE A 353 -1.46 8.28 18.95
C ILE A 353 -1.84 7.35 17.81
N ARG A 354 -3.13 7.23 17.52
CA ARG A 354 -3.57 6.43 16.37
C ARG A 354 -3.19 7.12 15.06
N ILE A 355 -2.64 6.36 14.13
CA ILE A 355 -2.39 6.85 12.77
C ILE A 355 -3.67 7.35 12.12
N THR A 356 -3.60 8.44 11.36
CA THR A 356 -4.74 8.94 10.58
C THR A 356 -4.88 8.19 9.25
N ALA A 357 -6.03 8.32 8.58
CA ALA A 357 -6.21 7.72 7.25
C ALA A 357 -5.29 8.38 6.22
N GLU A 358 -5.08 9.68 6.35
CA GLU A 358 -4.18 10.45 5.50
C GLU A 358 -2.73 9.98 5.66
N GLU A 359 -2.23 9.86 6.89
CA GLU A 359 -0.89 9.32 7.17
C GLU A 359 -0.73 7.90 6.62
N ALA A 360 -1.72 7.03 6.85
CA ALA A 360 -1.70 5.67 6.33
C ALA A 360 -1.72 5.65 4.79
N GLY A 361 -2.47 6.55 4.16
CA GLY A 361 -2.50 6.73 2.71
C GLY A 361 -1.15 7.18 2.16
N ILE A 362 -0.50 8.16 2.80
CA ILE A 362 0.85 8.63 2.42
C ILE A 362 1.88 7.49 2.53
N LEU A 363 1.81 6.67 3.59
CA LEU A 363 2.70 5.53 3.74
C LEU A 363 2.45 4.42 2.69
N GLN A 364 1.33 4.49 1.98
CA GLN A 364 1.02 3.69 0.79
C GLN A 364 1.29 4.45 -0.53
N THR A 365 1.85 5.65 -0.47
CA THR A 365 2.09 6.54 -1.62
C THR A 365 0.85 7.07 -2.33
N PHE A 366 -0.28 7.14 -1.64
CA PHE A 366 -1.41 7.96 -2.09
C PHE A 366 -1.17 9.43 -1.72
N PRO A 367 -1.72 10.38 -2.49
CA PRO A 367 -1.70 11.79 -2.12
C PRO A 367 -2.32 12.03 -0.73
N ALA A 368 -1.81 13.02 -0.01
CA ALA A 368 -2.37 13.41 1.30
C ALA A 368 -3.84 13.82 1.19
N SER A 369 -4.21 14.43 0.06
CA SER A 369 -5.58 14.87 -0.26
C SER A 369 -6.46 13.78 -0.85
N TYR A 370 -6.01 12.51 -0.89
CA TYR A 370 -6.80 11.44 -1.51
C TYR A 370 -8.15 11.29 -0.81
N PRO A 371 -9.27 11.36 -1.55
CA PRO A 371 -10.60 11.60 -0.98
C PRO A 371 -11.26 10.30 -0.51
N TRP A 372 -10.65 9.64 0.47
CA TRP A 372 -11.15 8.39 1.06
C TRP A 372 -12.61 8.51 1.49
N GLN A 373 -13.48 7.63 1.00
CA GLN A 373 -14.90 7.60 1.31
C GLN A 373 -15.22 6.55 2.39
N GLY A 374 -16.34 6.78 3.10
CA GLY A 374 -16.85 5.87 4.12
C GLY A 374 -16.43 6.21 5.53
N THR A 375 -16.82 5.34 6.45
CA THR A 375 -16.46 5.42 7.87
C THR A 375 -14.96 5.24 8.05
N LYS A 376 -14.46 5.60 9.23
CA LYS A 376 -13.04 5.42 9.58
C LYS A 376 -12.54 4.00 9.30
N GLY A 377 -13.29 2.97 9.72
CA GLY A 377 -12.92 1.56 9.49
C GLY A 377 -12.84 1.21 8.00
N GLN A 378 -13.80 1.68 7.22
CA GLN A 378 -13.84 1.45 5.77
C GLN A 378 -12.67 2.13 5.05
N ARG A 379 -12.30 3.35 5.43
CA ARG A 379 -11.12 4.06 4.88
C ARG A 379 -9.83 3.28 5.15
N PHE A 380 -9.62 2.83 6.39
CA PHE A 380 -8.45 2.02 6.71
C PHE A 380 -8.42 0.67 6.00
N SER A 381 -9.58 0.01 5.86
CA SER A 381 -9.70 -1.23 5.09
C SER A 381 -9.28 -1.01 3.63
N GLN A 382 -9.75 0.04 3.00
CA GLN A 382 -9.37 0.43 1.63
C GLN A 382 -7.85 0.64 1.52
N ILE A 383 -7.25 1.42 2.45
CA ILE A 383 -5.82 1.72 2.45
C ILE A 383 -4.98 0.44 2.60
N GLY A 384 -5.33 -0.43 3.55
CA GLY A 384 -4.59 -1.67 3.81
C GLY A 384 -4.63 -2.67 2.65
N ASN A 385 -5.77 -2.72 1.93
CA ASN A 385 -5.98 -3.61 0.80
C ASN A 385 -5.41 -3.05 -0.52
N ALA A 386 -5.12 -1.75 -0.60
CA ALA A 386 -4.64 -1.13 -1.81
C ALA A 386 -3.22 -1.58 -2.20
N VAL A 387 -2.98 -1.69 -3.49
CA VAL A 387 -1.62 -1.71 -4.04
C VAL A 387 -1.04 -0.29 -3.96
N PRO A 388 0.20 -0.11 -3.45
CA PRO A 388 0.82 1.21 -3.43
C PRO A 388 0.95 1.80 -4.84
N PRO A 389 0.41 2.98 -5.11
CA PRO A 389 0.44 3.58 -6.46
C PRO A 389 1.85 3.70 -7.05
N LEU A 390 2.86 4.03 -6.26
CA LEU A 390 4.23 4.13 -6.76
C LEU A 390 4.78 2.77 -7.22
N LEU A 391 4.53 1.67 -6.47
CA LEU A 391 4.90 0.33 -6.92
C LEU A 391 4.13 -0.05 -8.20
N ALA A 392 2.82 0.23 -8.23
CA ALA A 392 1.99 0.01 -9.41
C ALA A 392 2.54 0.78 -10.63
N GLY A 393 2.96 2.04 -10.44
CA GLY A 393 3.58 2.86 -11.47
C GLY A 393 4.84 2.22 -12.06
N HIS A 394 5.74 1.71 -11.22
CA HIS A 394 6.93 0.98 -11.68
C HIS A 394 6.58 -0.26 -12.52
N LEU A 395 5.52 -0.95 -12.16
CA LEU A 395 5.07 -2.14 -12.90
C LEU A 395 4.39 -1.78 -14.23
N ILE A 396 3.59 -0.71 -14.27
CA ILE A 396 2.79 -0.31 -15.44
C ILE A 396 3.62 0.44 -16.48
N ALA A 397 4.49 1.37 -16.05
CA ALA A 397 5.18 2.33 -16.92
C ALA A 397 5.82 1.70 -18.16
N PRO A 398 6.53 0.54 -18.06
CA PRO A 398 7.08 -0.11 -19.22
C PRO A 398 6.03 -0.54 -20.25
N HIS A 399 4.82 -0.95 -19.81
CA HIS A 399 3.77 -1.50 -20.68
C HIS A 399 2.95 -0.42 -21.40
N VAL A 400 2.98 0.81 -20.86
CA VAL A 400 2.31 1.96 -21.47
C VAL A 400 3.29 2.95 -22.13
N GLU A 401 4.60 2.57 -22.15
CA GLU A 401 5.68 3.35 -22.75
C GLU A 401 5.76 4.79 -22.19
N ARG A 402 5.70 4.88 -20.88
CA ARG A 402 5.82 6.13 -20.13
C ARG A 402 6.99 6.08 -19.16
N THR A 403 7.60 7.24 -18.94
CA THR A 403 8.61 7.41 -17.90
C THR A 403 7.89 7.69 -16.58
N LEU A 404 8.28 6.96 -15.53
CA LEU A 404 7.80 7.21 -14.19
C LEU A 404 8.65 8.30 -13.54
N ASN A 405 8.00 9.37 -13.08
CA ASN A 405 8.60 10.32 -12.18
C ASN A 405 7.99 10.13 -10.79
N ARG A 406 8.83 9.85 -9.79
CA ARG A 406 8.39 9.65 -8.40
C ARG A 406 7.68 10.89 -7.83
N ASP A 407 8.15 12.07 -8.18
CA ASP A 407 7.62 13.32 -7.66
C ASP A 407 6.16 13.54 -8.05
N ASP A 408 5.71 12.98 -9.17
CA ASP A 408 4.32 13.04 -9.60
C ASP A 408 3.36 12.33 -8.62
N PHE A 409 3.86 11.37 -7.83
CA PHE A 409 3.11 10.69 -6.78
C PHE A 409 3.12 11.43 -5.43
N VAL A 410 4.11 12.28 -5.22
CA VAL A 410 4.30 13.04 -3.97
C VAL A 410 3.69 14.44 -4.10
N LEU A 411 3.80 15.07 -5.26
CA LEU A 411 3.32 16.45 -5.54
C LEU A 411 1.82 16.53 -5.84
N ALA A 412 1.14 15.42 -6.05
CA ALA A 412 -0.33 15.38 -6.10
C ALA A 412 -0.96 15.51 -4.70
N ALA A 413 -0.23 16.10 -3.76
CA ALA A 413 -0.66 16.35 -2.38
C ALA A 413 -1.08 17.83 -2.19
#